data_c0ceff49de2885e596f2aa2a8b160183
#
_entry.id   c0ceff49de2885e596f2aa2a8b160183
#
_cell.length_a   1.000
_cell.length_b   1.000
_cell.length_c   1.000
_cell.angle_alpha   90.00
_cell.angle_beta   90.00
_cell.angle_gamma   90.00
#
_symmetry.space_group_name_H-M   'P 1'
#
loop_
_entity.id
_entity.type
_entity.pdbx_description
1 polymer ?
#
loop_
_entity_poly.entity_id
_entity_poly.type
_entity_poly.pdbx_seq_one_letter_code
_entity_poly.pdbx_strand_id
1 'polypeptide(L)'
;MESKITLKTTVYNTVFEDLIEGRYKPNEILTEGALVERFGVSKAPVREALIELCKDGILRSLPRLGYQIVPVTLQEMIDLLDFRVDLELSNLRRAAGRITESDIRCLRELQLNLGHDYSEEVIPHWSLNMQFHMALCQLSGNAYTSKVLYAALHQSSRFVSQYFKAAWSKARESEGRYHMAIVDALAAGDIATAEQMLRKDILAVKEEIQLSLK
;
A
#
# COMPACT_ATOMS: atom_id res chain seq x y z
N MET A 1 6.56 -22.22 -10.51
CA MET A 1 5.40 -22.19 -11.43
C MET A 1 4.94 -20.76 -11.49
N GLU A 2 5.22 -20.05 -12.56
CA GLU A 2 4.64 -18.73 -12.80
C GLU A 2 3.13 -18.90 -12.93
N SER A 3 2.37 -18.26 -12.02
CA SER A 3 0.91 -18.27 -12.11
C SER A 3 0.53 -17.44 -13.35
N LYS A 4 -0.08 -18.09 -14.31
CA LYS A 4 -0.58 -17.45 -15.54
C LYS A 4 -1.56 -16.34 -15.12
N ILE A 5 -1.18 -15.07 -15.37
CA ILE A 5 -2.05 -13.92 -15.10
C ILE A 5 -3.34 -14.13 -15.89
N THR A 6 -4.49 -14.18 -15.21
CA THR A 6 -5.80 -14.36 -15.85
C THR A 6 -6.36 -13.02 -16.31
N LEU A 7 -7.25 -13.02 -17.30
CA LEU A 7 -7.96 -11.80 -17.74
C LEU A 7 -8.68 -11.11 -16.57
N LYS A 8 -9.26 -11.88 -15.65
CA LYS A 8 -9.86 -11.38 -14.40
C LYS A 8 -8.82 -10.58 -13.58
N THR A 9 -7.64 -11.18 -13.35
CA THR A 9 -6.56 -10.55 -12.58
C THR A 9 -6.07 -9.28 -13.25
N THR A 10 -5.94 -9.29 -14.59
CA THR A 10 -5.55 -8.11 -15.36
C THR A 10 -6.56 -6.99 -15.17
N VAL A 11 -7.87 -7.27 -15.34
CA VAL A 11 -8.94 -6.27 -15.15
C VAL A 11 -8.95 -5.74 -13.72
N TYR A 12 -8.84 -6.62 -12.71
CA TYR A 12 -8.78 -6.23 -11.30
C TYR A 12 -7.63 -5.25 -11.05
N ASN A 13 -6.40 -5.63 -11.42
CA ASN A 13 -5.21 -4.83 -11.18
C ASN A 13 -5.28 -3.48 -11.90
N THR A 14 -5.68 -3.47 -13.18
CA THR A 14 -5.77 -2.21 -13.93
C THR A 14 -6.84 -1.27 -13.37
N VAL A 15 -8.01 -1.78 -12.96
CA VAL A 15 -9.03 -0.93 -12.32
C VAL A 15 -8.53 -0.42 -10.97
N PHE A 16 -7.80 -1.23 -10.21
CA PHE A 16 -7.21 -0.83 -8.94
C PHE A 16 -6.12 0.23 -9.14
N GLU A 17 -5.22 0.04 -10.11
CA GLU A 17 -4.19 1.02 -10.49
C GLU A 17 -4.82 2.34 -10.93
N ASP A 18 -5.86 2.31 -11.75
CA ASP A 18 -6.60 3.52 -12.16
C ASP A 18 -7.20 4.29 -10.98
N LEU A 19 -7.69 3.56 -9.97
CA LEU A 19 -8.19 4.18 -8.73
C LEU A 19 -7.07 4.87 -7.97
N ILE A 20 -5.91 4.22 -7.83
CA ILE A 20 -4.76 4.79 -7.14
C ILE A 20 -4.19 5.98 -7.90
N GLU A 21 -4.15 5.93 -9.24
CA GLU A 21 -3.73 7.05 -10.07
C GLU A 21 -4.74 8.21 -10.13
N GLY A 22 -5.93 8.01 -9.52
CA GLY A 22 -7.00 9.01 -9.48
C GLY A 22 -7.70 9.25 -10.80
N ARG A 23 -7.65 8.27 -11.71
CA ARG A 23 -8.43 8.28 -12.97
C ARG A 23 -9.93 8.14 -12.69
N TYR A 24 -10.27 7.49 -11.60
CA TYR A 24 -11.63 7.38 -11.08
C TYR A 24 -11.76 8.13 -9.77
N LYS A 25 -12.89 8.79 -9.58
CA LYS A 25 -13.15 9.59 -8.37
C LYS A 25 -13.96 8.80 -7.34
N PRO A 26 -13.82 9.11 -6.05
CA PRO A 26 -14.72 8.60 -5.03
C PRO A 26 -16.19 8.83 -5.39
N ASN A 27 -17.03 7.84 -5.16
CA ASN A 27 -18.46 7.80 -5.52
C ASN A 27 -18.77 7.70 -7.03
N GLU A 28 -17.79 7.67 -7.90
CA GLU A 28 -18.00 7.42 -9.33
C GLU A 28 -18.57 6.01 -9.55
N ILE A 29 -19.36 5.84 -10.61
CA ILE A 29 -20.00 4.56 -10.94
C ILE A 29 -19.34 3.96 -12.18
N LEU A 30 -18.78 2.77 -12.03
CA LEU A 30 -18.26 1.95 -13.11
C LEU A 30 -19.35 1.03 -13.62
N THR A 31 -19.42 0.83 -14.94
CA THR A 31 -20.36 -0.13 -15.55
C THR A 31 -19.61 -1.29 -16.20
N GLU A 32 -20.22 -2.48 -16.15
CA GLU A 32 -19.65 -3.66 -16.84
C GLU A 32 -19.45 -3.38 -18.33
N GLY A 33 -20.38 -2.67 -18.98
CA GLY A 33 -20.31 -2.36 -20.40
C GLY A 33 -19.11 -1.50 -20.76
N ALA A 34 -18.87 -0.41 -20.04
CA ALA A 34 -17.73 0.48 -20.27
C ALA A 34 -16.39 -0.25 -20.09
N LEU A 35 -16.29 -1.13 -19.09
CA LEU A 35 -15.06 -1.89 -18.86
C LEU A 35 -14.86 -2.99 -19.90
N VAL A 36 -15.93 -3.65 -20.36
CA VAL A 36 -15.88 -4.62 -21.48
C VAL A 36 -15.34 -3.95 -22.75
N GLU A 37 -15.85 -2.76 -23.07
CA GLU A 37 -15.39 -1.98 -24.22
C GLU A 37 -13.93 -1.57 -24.06
N ARG A 38 -13.56 -1.04 -22.89
CA ARG A 38 -12.19 -0.59 -22.61
C ARG A 38 -11.15 -1.70 -22.68
N PHE A 39 -11.46 -2.87 -22.09
CA PHE A 39 -10.51 -3.99 -22.03
C PHE A 39 -10.55 -4.92 -23.23
N GLY A 40 -11.58 -4.83 -24.09
CA GLY A 40 -11.72 -5.69 -25.24
C GLY A 40 -11.95 -7.18 -24.87
N VAL A 41 -12.50 -7.46 -23.68
CA VAL A 41 -12.71 -8.83 -23.16
C VAL A 41 -14.21 -9.13 -22.99
N SER A 42 -14.55 -10.38 -22.78
CA SER A 42 -15.94 -10.79 -22.52
C SER A 42 -16.44 -10.29 -21.14
N LYS A 43 -17.76 -10.33 -20.92
CA LYS A 43 -18.37 -9.88 -19.64
C LYS A 43 -17.91 -10.68 -18.43
N ALA A 44 -17.59 -11.97 -18.58
CA ALA A 44 -17.29 -12.87 -17.46
C ALA A 44 -16.07 -12.39 -16.64
N PRO A 45 -14.87 -12.21 -17.21
CA PRO A 45 -13.70 -11.75 -16.45
C PRO A 45 -13.88 -10.35 -15.87
N VAL A 46 -14.61 -9.44 -16.54
CA VAL A 46 -14.93 -8.11 -16.01
C VAL A 46 -15.82 -8.23 -14.76
N ARG A 47 -16.90 -8.98 -14.85
CA ARG A 47 -17.82 -9.21 -13.73
C ARG A 47 -17.14 -9.87 -12.53
N GLU A 48 -16.30 -10.87 -12.77
CA GLU A 48 -15.53 -11.54 -11.72
C GLU A 48 -14.57 -10.58 -11.02
N ALA A 49 -13.88 -9.73 -11.77
CA ALA A 49 -13.00 -8.70 -11.21
C ALA A 49 -13.77 -7.67 -10.37
N LEU A 50 -14.92 -7.20 -10.87
CA LEU A 50 -15.78 -6.25 -10.13
C LEU A 50 -16.34 -6.85 -8.85
N ILE A 51 -16.73 -8.13 -8.86
CA ILE A 51 -17.19 -8.86 -7.67
C ILE A 51 -16.04 -8.96 -6.65
N GLU A 52 -14.80 -9.22 -7.10
CA GLU A 52 -13.65 -9.29 -6.21
C GLU A 52 -13.33 -7.91 -5.60
N LEU A 53 -13.33 -6.84 -6.40
CA LEU A 53 -13.21 -5.47 -5.91
C LEU A 53 -14.31 -5.10 -4.90
N CYS A 54 -15.53 -5.65 -5.04
CA CYS A 54 -16.58 -5.48 -4.04
C CYS A 54 -16.30 -6.25 -2.74
N LYS A 55 -15.77 -7.47 -2.82
CA LYS A 55 -15.37 -8.25 -1.64
C LYS A 55 -14.26 -7.56 -0.84
N ASP A 56 -13.36 -6.88 -1.55
CA ASP A 56 -12.26 -6.12 -0.96
C ASP A 56 -12.70 -4.73 -0.45
N GLY A 57 -14.00 -4.41 -0.52
CA GLY A 57 -14.55 -3.12 -0.06
C GLY A 57 -14.13 -1.91 -0.91
N ILE A 58 -13.58 -2.16 -2.10
CA ILE A 58 -13.13 -1.12 -3.03
C ILE A 58 -14.32 -0.56 -3.81
N LEU A 59 -15.21 -1.43 -4.22
CA LEU A 59 -16.45 -1.08 -4.90
C LEU A 59 -17.67 -1.53 -4.09
N ARG A 60 -18.80 -0.91 -4.37
CA ARG A 60 -20.12 -1.32 -3.90
C ARG A 60 -21.04 -1.53 -5.08
N SER A 61 -21.66 -2.71 -5.18
CA SER A 61 -22.65 -2.99 -6.23
C SER A 61 -23.93 -2.18 -6.00
N LEU A 62 -24.35 -1.44 -7.02
CA LEU A 62 -25.62 -0.71 -7.06
C LEU A 62 -26.52 -1.39 -8.10
N PRO A 63 -27.64 -2.01 -7.69
CA PRO A 63 -28.53 -2.69 -8.62
C PRO A 63 -28.97 -1.78 -9.77
N ARG A 64 -28.86 -2.25 -11.01
CA ARG A 64 -29.21 -1.57 -12.27
C ARG A 64 -28.32 -0.36 -12.65
N LEU A 65 -27.46 0.14 -11.76
CA LEU A 65 -26.60 1.29 -12.02
C LEU A 65 -25.15 0.87 -12.32
N GLY A 66 -24.63 -0.14 -11.63
CA GLY A 66 -23.24 -0.59 -11.77
C GLY A 66 -22.53 -0.75 -10.44
N TYR A 67 -21.29 -0.32 -10.38
CA TYR A 67 -20.40 -0.50 -9.23
C TYR A 67 -19.83 0.84 -8.80
N GLN A 68 -20.19 1.28 -7.62
CA GLN A 68 -19.75 2.58 -7.07
C GLN A 68 -18.43 2.42 -6.33
N ILE A 69 -17.51 3.35 -6.58
CA ILE A 69 -16.25 3.46 -5.84
C ILE A 69 -16.55 3.91 -4.42
N VAL A 70 -16.12 3.09 -3.45
CA VAL A 70 -16.27 3.39 -2.02
C VAL A 70 -15.14 4.34 -1.60
N PRO A 71 -15.45 5.55 -1.10
CA PRO A 71 -14.41 6.43 -0.56
C PRO A 71 -13.80 5.82 0.70
N VAL A 72 -12.51 6.06 0.93
CA VAL A 72 -11.85 5.72 2.20
C VAL A 72 -12.05 6.89 3.16
N THR A 73 -12.51 6.62 4.36
CA THR A 73 -12.69 7.65 5.39
C THR A 73 -11.41 7.88 6.19
N LEU A 74 -11.29 9.06 6.80
CA LEU A 74 -10.16 9.36 7.69
C LEU A 74 -10.08 8.38 8.87
N GLN A 75 -11.22 8.01 9.44
CA GLN A 75 -11.24 7.07 10.57
C GLN A 75 -10.76 5.69 10.16
N GLU A 76 -11.20 5.18 9.01
CA GLU A 76 -10.69 3.90 8.47
C GLU A 76 -9.17 3.94 8.26
N MET A 77 -8.62 5.07 7.81
CA MET A 77 -7.17 5.19 7.66
C MET A 77 -6.45 5.20 9.01
N ILE A 78 -6.98 5.90 10.01
CA ILE A 78 -6.42 5.91 11.38
C ILE A 78 -6.41 4.49 11.95
N ASP A 79 -7.53 3.78 11.87
CA ASP A 79 -7.65 2.40 12.35
C ASP A 79 -6.68 1.46 11.62
N LEU A 80 -6.49 1.68 10.33
CA LEU A 80 -5.57 0.90 9.51
C LEU A 80 -4.10 1.17 9.88
N LEU A 81 -3.72 2.43 10.16
CA LEU A 81 -2.37 2.77 10.61
C LEU A 81 -2.06 2.16 11.98
N ASP A 82 -3.01 2.23 12.93
CA ASP A 82 -2.85 1.63 14.25
C ASP A 82 -2.71 0.10 14.13
N PHE A 83 -3.51 -0.55 13.27
CA PHE A 83 -3.36 -1.98 12.96
C PHE A 83 -1.98 -2.30 12.33
N ARG A 84 -1.50 -1.49 11.39
CA ARG A 84 -0.18 -1.68 10.78
C ARG A 84 0.94 -1.59 11.81
N VAL A 85 0.87 -0.62 12.73
CA VAL A 85 1.83 -0.51 13.83
C VAL A 85 1.92 -1.81 14.62
N ASP A 86 0.78 -2.35 15.06
CA ASP A 86 0.76 -3.57 15.86
C ASP A 86 1.30 -4.78 15.09
N LEU A 87 0.90 -4.93 13.83
CA LEU A 87 1.31 -6.03 12.98
C LEU A 87 2.80 -5.95 12.63
N GLU A 88 3.28 -4.80 12.18
CA GLU A 88 4.64 -4.64 11.68
C GLU A 88 5.66 -4.69 12.81
N LEU A 89 5.38 -4.09 13.97
CA LEU A 89 6.23 -4.22 15.15
C LEU A 89 6.29 -5.67 15.67
N SER A 90 5.17 -6.38 15.65
CA SER A 90 5.16 -7.81 16.02
C SER A 90 6.03 -8.65 15.08
N ASN A 91 5.99 -8.36 13.77
CA ASN A 91 6.85 -9.03 12.79
C ASN A 91 8.33 -8.69 12.99
N LEU A 92 8.65 -7.42 13.24
CA LEU A 92 10.03 -6.99 13.51
C LEU A 92 10.63 -7.72 14.72
N ARG A 93 9.89 -7.81 15.83
CA ARG A 93 10.30 -8.57 17.02
C ARG A 93 10.57 -10.05 16.72
N ARG A 94 9.72 -10.67 15.90
CA ARG A 94 9.92 -12.07 15.47
C ARG A 94 11.16 -12.26 14.61
N ALA A 95 11.51 -11.27 13.81
CA ALA A 95 12.68 -11.29 12.94
C ALA A 95 13.98 -11.05 13.70
N ALA A 96 13.96 -10.34 14.82
CA ALA A 96 15.11 -9.76 15.52
C ALA A 96 16.33 -10.71 15.67
N GLY A 97 16.12 -11.98 15.98
CA GLY A 97 17.22 -12.96 16.14
C GLY A 97 17.63 -13.68 14.85
N ARG A 98 17.08 -13.31 13.69
CA ARG A 98 17.25 -14.03 12.41
C ARG A 98 17.75 -13.12 11.28
N ILE A 99 17.79 -11.83 11.49
CA ILE A 99 18.19 -10.84 10.49
C ILE A 99 19.67 -11.05 10.15
N THR A 100 19.95 -11.24 8.86
CA THR A 100 21.31 -11.45 8.35
C THR A 100 21.86 -10.18 7.70
N GLU A 101 23.19 -10.15 7.48
CA GLU A 101 23.81 -9.06 6.71
C GLU A 101 23.25 -8.96 5.29
N SER A 102 22.81 -10.09 4.71
CA SER A 102 22.18 -10.10 3.38
C SER A 102 20.82 -9.40 3.42
N ASP A 103 20.03 -9.59 4.48
CA ASP A 103 18.76 -8.91 4.67
C ASP A 103 18.95 -7.40 4.81
N ILE A 104 19.95 -6.99 5.60
CA ILE A 104 20.31 -5.56 5.75
C ILE A 104 20.71 -4.93 4.40
N ARG A 105 21.51 -5.63 3.60
CA ARG A 105 21.87 -5.14 2.26
C ARG A 105 20.65 -4.97 1.37
N CYS A 106 19.76 -5.97 1.34
CA CYS A 106 18.52 -5.91 0.56
C CYS A 106 17.63 -4.71 0.96
N LEU A 107 17.41 -4.50 2.26
CA LEU A 107 16.64 -3.36 2.76
C LEU A 107 17.31 -2.03 2.41
N ARG A 108 18.64 -1.95 2.46
CA ARG A 108 19.40 -0.75 2.10
C ARG A 108 19.31 -0.44 0.61
N GLU A 109 19.35 -1.44 -0.25
CA GLU A 109 19.16 -1.28 -1.70
C GLU A 109 17.74 -0.77 -2.03
N LEU A 110 16.69 -1.30 -1.38
CA LEU A 110 15.34 -0.79 -1.52
C LEU A 110 15.24 0.68 -1.11
N GLN A 111 15.91 1.06 -0.03
CA GLN A 111 15.95 2.44 0.45
C GLN A 111 16.68 3.38 -0.51
N LEU A 112 17.79 2.93 -1.12
CA LEU A 112 18.50 3.72 -2.13
C LEU A 112 17.64 3.97 -3.36
N ASN A 113 16.87 2.97 -3.81
CA ASN A 113 15.93 3.11 -4.91
C ASN A 113 14.83 4.14 -4.59
N LEU A 114 14.33 4.16 -3.36
CA LEU A 114 13.37 5.16 -2.88
C LEU A 114 13.97 6.56 -2.90
N GLY A 115 15.23 6.72 -2.46
CA GLY A 115 15.95 8.00 -2.46
C GLY A 115 16.31 8.53 -3.84
N HIS A 116 16.35 7.66 -4.86
CA HIS A 116 16.60 8.01 -6.27
C HIS A 116 15.33 8.23 -7.08
N ASP A 117 14.16 7.97 -6.51
CA ASP A 117 12.90 8.26 -7.17
C ASP A 117 12.63 9.77 -7.15
N TYR A 118 13.05 10.43 -8.22
CA TYR A 118 12.80 11.86 -8.47
C TYR A 118 11.44 12.12 -9.11
N SER A 119 10.58 11.10 -9.24
CA SER A 119 9.24 11.30 -9.79
C SER A 119 8.44 12.20 -8.85
N GLU A 120 7.81 13.24 -9.40
CA GLU A 120 6.83 14.05 -8.68
C GLU A 120 5.51 13.27 -8.47
N GLU A 121 5.46 12.04 -8.98
CA GLU A 121 4.28 11.19 -8.94
C GLU A 121 4.22 10.41 -7.62
N VAL A 122 3.09 10.51 -6.94
CA VAL A 122 2.82 9.86 -5.65
C VAL A 122 2.94 8.33 -5.72
N ILE A 123 2.51 7.73 -6.82
CA ILE A 123 2.34 6.29 -6.94
C ILE A 123 3.64 5.50 -7.02
N PRO A 124 4.63 5.86 -7.87
CA PRO A 124 5.91 5.16 -7.90
C PRO A 124 6.59 5.16 -6.53
N HIS A 125 6.63 6.32 -5.88
CA HIS A 125 7.22 6.46 -4.56
C HIS A 125 6.51 5.60 -3.50
N TRP A 126 5.16 5.64 -3.47
CA TRP A 126 4.36 4.81 -2.58
C TRP A 126 4.57 3.31 -2.83
N SER A 127 4.76 2.91 -4.09
CA SER A 127 5.08 1.52 -4.43
C SER A 127 6.41 1.07 -3.82
N LEU A 128 7.44 1.91 -3.84
CA LEU A 128 8.74 1.62 -3.22
C LEU A 128 8.62 1.59 -1.68
N ASN A 129 7.85 2.49 -1.08
CA ASN A 129 7.53 2.45 0.34
C ASN A 129 6.87 1.12 0.73
N MET A 130 5.86 0.68 -0.03
CA MET A 130 5.21 -0.62 0.20
C MET A 130 6.20 -1.79 0.10
N GLN A 131 7.12 -1.76 -0.86
CA GLN A 131 8.14 -2.80 -1.02
C GLN A 131 9.06 -2.89 0.20
N PHE A 132 9.45 -1.75 0.79
CA PHE A 132 10.26 -1.71 2.00
C PHE A 132 9.52 -2.38 3.18
N HIS A 133 8.28 -1.97 3.47
CA HIS A 133 7.48 -2.56 4.55
C HIS A 133 7.23 -4.06 4.34
N MET A 134 6.96 -4.48 3.11
CA MET A 134 6.78 -5.89 2.78
C MET A 134 8.07 -6.69 2.98
N ALA A 135 9.22 -6.18 2.53
CA ALA A 135 10.50 -6.84 2.74
C ALA A 135 10.81 -6.98 4.24
N LEU A 136 10.61 -5.92 5.02
CA LEU A 136 10.79 -5.94 6.48
C LEU A 136 9.88 -6.97 7.15
N CYS A 137 8.60 -7.03 6.77
CA CYS A 137 7.65 -8.00 7.30
C CYS A 137 8.05 -9.45 6.97
N GLN A 138 8.57 -9.69 5.77
CA GLN A 138 8.97 -11.04 5.30
C GLN A 138 10.12 -11.61 6.11
N LEU A 139 10.96 -10.81 6.76
CA LEU A 139 12.02 -11.26 7.65
C LEU A 139 11.49 -12.08 8.83
N SER A 140 10.22 -11.87 9.22
CA SER A 140 9.57 -12.67 10.27
C SER A 140 9.35 -14.14 9.88
N GLY A 141 9.41 -14.47 8.58
CA GLY A 141 9.10 -15.79 8.02
C GLY A 141 7.62 -16.19 8.13
N ASN A 142 6.73 -15.27 8.51
CA ASN A 142 5.30 -15.56 8.67
C ASN A 142 4.53 -15.12 7.40
N ALA A 143 4.27 -16.09 6.52
CA ALA A 143 3.56 -15.82 5.26
C ALA A 143 2.13 -15.30 5.46
N TYR A 144 1.48 -15.63 6.58
CA TYR A 144 0.14 -15.14 6.87
C TYR A 144 0.15 -13.64 7.18
N THR A 145 1.07 -13.17 8.02
CA THR A 145 1.20 -11.73 8.32
C THR A 145 1.59 -10.93 7.09
N SER A 146 2.47 -11.46 6.23
CA SER A 146 2.81 -10.82 4.95
C SER A 146 1.59 -10.65 4.04
N LYS A 147 0.72 -11.65 3.97
CA LYS A 147 -0.54 -11.55 3.20
C LYS A 147 -1.47 -10.46 3.76
N VAL A 148 -1.61 -10.39 5.07
CA VAL A 148 -2.47 -9.41 5.75
C VAL A 148 -1.90 -8.00 5.60
N LEU A 149 -0.58 -7.84 5.77
CA LEU A 149 0.08 -6.55 5.57
C LEU A 149 -0.05 -6.06 4.12
N TYR A 150 0.11 -6.94 3.14
CA TYR A 150 -0.08 -6.58 1.73
C TYR A 150 -1.47 -5.97 1.49
N ALA A 151 -2.53 -6.60 2.01
CA ALA A 151 -3.89 -6.08 1.89
C ALA A 151 -4.03 -4.70 2.60
N ALA A 152 -3.43 -4.53 3.78
CA ALA A 152 -3.45 -3.26 4.51
C ALA A 152 -2.72 -2.14 3.75
N LEU A 153 -1.57 -2.41 3.16
CA LEU A 153 -0.80 -1.46 2.35
C LEU A 153 -1.59 -1.04 1.10
N HIS A 154 -2.25 -1.98 0.43
CA HIS A 154 -3.13 -1.68 -0.70
C HIS A 154 -4.32 -0.78 -0.31
N GLN A 155 -4.91 -1.01 0.86
CA GLN A 155 -5.94 -0.11 1.40
C GLN A 155 -5.38 1.30 1.67
N SER A 156 -4.18 1.39 2.26
CA SER A 156 -3.49 2.67 2.49
C SER A 156 -3.23 3.43 1.18
N SER A 157 -2.88 2.74 0.10
CA SER A 157 -2.65 3.34 -1.23
C SER A 157 -3.86 4.12 -1.74
N ARG A 158 -5.07 3.60 -1.52
CA ARG A 158 -6.32 4.27 -1.91
C ARG A 158 -6.52 5.58 -1.15
N PHE A 159 -6.21 5.58 0.14
CA PHE A 159 -6.30 6.79 0.95
C PHE A 159 -5.30 7.84 0.50
N VAL A 160 -4.03 7.44 0.30
CA VAL A 160 -2.96 8.31 -0.17
C VAL A 160 -3.36 8.95 -1.50
N SER A 161 -3.86 8.17 -2.46
CA SER A 161 -4.34 8.69 -3.73
C SER A 161 -5.51 9.69 -3.60
N GLN A 162 -6.44 9.41 -2.69
CA GLN A 162 -7.64 10.23 -2.51
C GLN A 162 -7.34 11.59 -1.85
N TYR A 163 -6.39 11.65 -0.91
CA TYR A 163 -6.18 12.81 -0.04
C TYR A 163 -4.82 13.49 -0.17
N PHE A 164 -3.78 12.79 -0.65
CA PHE A 164 -2.41 13.27 -0.58
C PHE A 164 -1.84 13.90 -1.84
N LYS A 165 -2.55 13.86 -2.97
CA LYS A 165 -2.03 14.43 -4.23
C LYS A 165 -1.52 15.89 -4.12
N ALA A 166 -2.08 16.65 -3.16
CA ALA A 166 -1.70 18.07 -2.93
C ALA A 166 -0.66 18.28 -1.81
N ALA A 167 -0.46 17.32 -0.89
CA ALA A 167 0.40 17.48 0.29
C ALA A 167 1.71 16.65 0.19
N TRP A 168 1.88 15.90 -0.88
CA TRP A 168 2.88 14.85 -1.03
C TRP A 168 4.35 15.31 -0.94
N SER A 169 4.67 16.54 -1.37
CA SER A 169 6.06 17.02 -1.40
C SER A 169 6.74 17.06 -0.01
N LYS A 170 5.97 17.21 1.07
CA LYS A 170 6.48 17.23 2.45
C LYS A 170 6.59 15.83 3.07
N ALA A 171 5.66 14.92 2.75
CA ALA A 171 5.65 13.55 3.21
C ALA A 171 6.91 12.80 2.77
N ARG A 172 7.33 13.01 1.54
CA ARG A 172 8.46 12.36 0.90
C ARG A 172 9.81 12.54 1.61
N GLU A 173 10.04 13.69 2.22
CA GLU A 173 11.30 13.96 2.92
C GLU A 173 11.41 13.21 4.26
N SER A 174 10.27 12.93 4.92
CA SER A 174 10.24 12.24 6.21
C SER A 174 10.41 10.72 6.09
N GLU A 175 9.77 10.09 5.10
CA GLU A 175 9.77 8.62 4.91
C GLU A 175 11.19 8.07 4.67
N GLY A 176 11.94 8.62 3.73
CA GLY A 176 13.29 8.15 3.44
C GLY A 176 14.23 8.18 4.65
N ARG A 177 14.03 9.14 5.56
CA ARG A 177 14.82 9.30 6.79
C ARG A 177 14.50 8.21 7.80
N TYR A 178 13.23 7.86 7.99
CA TYR A 178 12.83 6.80 8.93
C TYR A 178 13.27 5.43 8.44
N HIS A 179 13.09 5.12 7.18
CA HIS A 179 13.54 3.84 6.60
C HIS A 179 15.05 3.63 6.78
N MET A 180 15.87 4.65 6.50
CA MET A 180 17.32 4.53 6.71
C MET A 180 17.66 4.32 8.19
N ALA A 181 17.00 5.04 9.10
CA ALA A 181 17.20 4.87 10.53
C ALA A 181 16.79 3.47 11.02
N ILE A 182 15.74 2.88 10.45
CA ILE A 182 15.34 1.49 10.72
C ILE A 182 16.47 0.54 10.29
N VAL A 183 16.96 0.67 9.06
CA VAL A 183 18.01 -0.22 8.52
C VAL A 183 19.31 -0.10 9.32
N ASP A 184 19.71 1.11 9.71
CA ASP A 184 20.92 1.34 10.50
C ASP A 184 20.81 0.78 11.92
N ALA A 185 19.63 0.92 12.56
CA ALA A 185 19.36 0.32 13.87
C ALA A 185 19.38 -1.23 13.80
N LEU A 186 18.81 -1.82 12.76
CA LEU A 186 18.84 -3.26 12.53
C LEU A 186 20.27 -3.77 12.30
N ALA A 187 21.06 -3.03 11.53
CA ALA A 187 22.48 -3.35 11.29
C ALA A 187 23.32 -3.31 12.58
N ALA A 188 22.96 -2.43 13.53
CA ALA A 188 23.57 -2.33 14.85
C ALA A 188 23.01 -3.35 15.86
N GLY A 189 22.00 -4.13 15.51
CA GLY A 189 21.30 -5.05 16.43
C GLY A 189 20.40 -4.32 17.45
N ASP A 190 20.14 -3.02 17.26
CA ASP A 190 19.29 -2.21 18.15
C ASP A 190 17.82 -2.29 17.72
N ILE A 191 17.17 -3.36 18.15
CA ILE A 191 15.77 -3.62 17.82
C ILE A 191 14.83 -2.58 18.43
N ALA A 192 15.16 -2.04 19.61
CA ALA A 192 14.32 -1.05 20.28
C ALA A 192 14.25 0.25 19.47
N THR A 193 15.39 0.72 18.98
CA THR A 193 15.44 1.89 18.09
C THR A 193 14.74 1.61 16.75
N ALA A 194 14.94 0.42 16.16
CA ALA A 194 14.27 0.04 14.93
C ALA A 194 12.73 0.06 15.10
N GLU A 195 12.20 -0.48 16.20
CA GLU A 195 10.77 -0.42 16.52
C GLU A 195 10.26 1.02 16.67
N GLN A 196 11.01 1.87 17.35
CA GLN A 196 10.63 3.27 17.52
C GLN A 196 10.58 4.01 16.18
N MET A 197 11.55 3.77 15.30
CA MET A 197 11.60 4.41 13.98
C MET A 197 10.49 3.88 13.08
N LEU A 198 10.23 2.57 13.07
CA LEU A 198 9.13 1.96 12.31
C LEU A 198 7.77 2.52 12.75
N ARG A 199 7.55 2.67 14.05
CA ARG A 199 6.32 3.30 14.56
C ARG A 199 6.17 4.74 14.08
N LYS A 200 7.24 5.53 14.12
CA LYS A 200 7.25 6.92 13.66
C LYS A 200 6.96 7.01 12.17
N ASP A 201 7.56 6.13 11.40
CA ASP A 201 7.38 6.06 9.96
C ASP A 201 5.91 5.80 9.60
N ILE A 202 5.30 4.76 10.15
CA ILE A 202 3.89 4.43 9.90
C ILE A 202 2.95 5.57 10.33
N LEU A 203 3.23 6.22 11.46
CA LEU A 203 2.38 7.26 12.01
C LEU A 203 2.64 8.66 11.41
N ALA A 204 3.74 8.87 10.69
CA ALA A 204 4.02 10.14 10.01
C ALA A 204 2.90 10.54 9.05
N VAL A 205 2.30 9.57 8.36
CA VAL A 205 1.12 9.77 7.50
C VAL A 205 -0.07 10.37 8.28
N LYS A 206 -0.27 9.96 9.55
CA LYS A 206 -1.35 10.49 10.41
C LYS A 206 -1.13 11.96 10.76
N GLU A 207 0.10 12.35 11.06
CA GLU A 207 0.45 13.73 11.40
C GLU A 207 0.23 14.66 10.20
N GLU A 208 0.60 14.22 9.00
CA GLU A 208 0.44 14.97 7.76
C GLU A 208 -1.02 15.16 7.36
N ILE A 209 -1.84 14.13 7.54
CA ILE A 209 -3.30 14.23 7.35
C ILE A 209 -3.89 15.30 8.26
N GLN A 210 -3.50 15.31 9.54
CA GLN A 210 -4.00 16.28 10.50
C GLN A 210 -3.58 17.72 10.17
N LEU A 211 -2.43 17.89 9.52
CA LEU A 211 -1.94 19.19 9.06
C LEU A 211 -2.65 19.67 7.78
N SER A 212 -3.03 18.75 6.90
CA SER A 212 -3.71 19.08 5.63
C SER A 212 -5.21 19.39 5.77
N LEU A 213 -5.81 19.05 6.92
CA LEU A 213 -7.22 19.31 7.23
C LEU A 213 -7.44 20.60 8.03
N LYS A 214 -6.38 21.32 8.39
CA LYS A 214 -6.41 22.64 9.05
C LYS A 214 -6.27 23.75 8.04
#